data_afb97191ca86da94b04e94096baecd3e
#
_entry.id   afb97191ca86da94b04e94096baecd3e
#
_cell.length_a   1.000
_cell.length_b   1.000
_cell.length_c   1.000
_cell.angle_alpha   90.00
_cell.angle_beta   90.00
_cell.angle_gamma   90.00
#
_symmetry.space_group_name_H-M   'P 1'
#
loop_
_entity.id
_entity.type
_entity.pdbx_description
1 polymer ?
#
loop_
_entity_poly.entity_id
_entity_poly.type
_entity_poly.pdbx_seq_one_letter_code
_entity_poly.pdbx_strand_id
1 'polypeptide(L)'
;MIKVFIAGATGWAGSAIAKGVYNEKGMQLAGGLSRFNKQENLAEILDFGNDEIPLFGTIEEALEQVDFDVLVEFTKPDIAKKNILSALNKGKKVVVGTSGLTNEDYTEIEKAANDNNT
;
A
#
# COMPACT_ATOMS: atom_id res chain seq x y z
N MET A 1 -2.39 -13.65 10.58
CA MET A 1 -1.85 -12.29 10.51
C MET A 1 -2.42 -11.53 9.34
N ILE A 2 -2.68 -10.27 9.53
CA ILE A 2 -3.11 -9.39 8.44
C ILE A 2 -1.86 -8.91 7.70
N LYS A 3 -1.81 -9.16 6.40
CA LYS A 3 -0.69 -8.75 5.57
C LYS A 3 -0.97 -7.36 5.00
N VAL A 4 -0.13 -6.40 5.33
CA VAL A 4 -0.30 -4.98 4.98
C VAL A 4 0.75 -4.56 3.96
N PHE A 5 0.29 -3.88 2.91
CA PHE A 5 1.14 -3.33 1.86
C PHE A 5 0.97 -1.82 1.85
N ILE A 6 2.08 -1.08 1.83
CA ILE A 6 2.03 0.38 1.97
C ILE A 6 2.51 1.08 0.72
N ALA A 7 1.62 1.83 0.06
CA ALA A 7 1.99 2.70 -1.04
C ALA A 7 2.50 4.02 -0.46
N GLY A 8 3.68 4.44 -0.89
CA GLY A 8 4.37 5.58 -0.31
C GLY A 8 5.19 5.22 0.91
N ALA A 9 5.66 3.98 0.98
CA ALA A 9 6.33 3.42 2.17
C ALA A 9 7.61 4.15 2.59
N THR A 10 8.30 4.82 1.65
CA THR A 10 9.51 5.58 1.95
C THR A 10 9.24 7.06 2.20
N GLY A 11 7.99 7.51 2.04
CA GLY A 11 7.58 8.86 2.35
C GLY A 11 7.49 9.09 3.86
N TRP A 12 7.29 10.35 4.26
CA TRP A 12 7.27 10.73 5.67
C TRP A 12 6.17 10.03 6.45
N ALA A 13 4.93 10.11 5.98
CA ALA A 13 3.81 9.45 6.65
C ALA A 13 3.85 7.94 6.47
N GLY A 14 4.13 7.48 5.26
CA GLY A 14 4.16 6.06 4.93
C GLY A 14 5.22 5.29 5.70
N SER A 15 6.41 5.89 5.90
CA SER A 15 7.47 5.25 6.67
C SER A 15 7.10 5.11 8.15
N ALA A 16 6.42 6.09 8.72
CA ALA A 16 5.96 6.02 10.11
C ALA A 16 4.94 4.89 10.29
N ILE A 17 4.02 4.75 9.33
CA ILE A 17 3.02 3.68 9.37
C ILE A 17 3.68 2.31 9.15
N ALA A 18 4.67 2.24 8.25
CA ALA A 18 5.42 1.01 8.03
C ALA A 18 6.09 0.52 9.31
N LYS A 19 6.68 1.42 10.06
CA LYS A 19 7.28 1.08 11.36
C LYS A 19 6.25 0.57 12.35
N GLY A 20 5.07 1.22 12.41
CA GLY A 20 3.98 0.79 13.27
C GLY A 20 3.47 -0.60 12.91
N VAL A 21 3.28 -0.87 11.63
CA VAL A 21 2.83 -2.19 11.15
C VAL A 21 3.88 -3.26 11.44
N TYR A 22 5.14 -2.97 11.18
CA TYR A 22 6.24 -3.91 11.40
C TYR A 22 6.31 -4.35 12.87
N ASN A 23 6.03 -3.43 13.79
CA ASN A 23 6.11 -3.72 15.22
C ASN A 23 4.80 -4.26 15.82
N GLU A 24 3.72 -4.37 15.05
CA GLU A 24 2.43 -4.84 15.53
C GLU A 24 2.32 -6.35 15.42
N LYS A 25 1.95 -7.03 16.52
CA LYS A 25 1.91 -8.49 16.57
C LYS A 25 0.90 -9.14 15.62
N GLY A 26 -0.22 -8.52 15.37
CA GLY A 26 -1.27 -9.08 14.53
C GLY A 26 -1.09 -8.79 13.05
N MET A 27 -0.02 -8.09 12.67
CA MET A 27 0.21 -7.63 11.31
C MET A 27 1.57 -8.03 10.78
N GLN A 28 1.64 -8.17 9.46
CA GLN A 28 2.88 -8.43 8.75
C GLN A 28 3.03 -7.36 7.67
N LEU A 29 4.19 -6.70 7.63
CA LEU A 29 4.50 -5.74 6.57
C LEU A 29 4.95 -6.53 5.34
N ALA A 30 4.07 -6.62 4.34
CA ALA A 30 4.29 -7.48 3.17
C ALA A 30 5.13 -6.82 2.08
N GLY A 31 5.15 -5.49 2.04
CA GLY A 31 5.89 -4.75 1.03
C GLY A 31 5.39 -3.33 0.91
N GLY A 32 5.89 -2.62 -0.09
CA GLY A 32 5.47 -1.25 -0.34
C GLY A 32 5.75 -0.79 -1.77
N LEU A 33 5.18 0.36 -2.11
CA LEU A 33 5.48 1.07 -3.35
C LEU A 33 6.36 2.27 -3.04
N SER A 34 7.37 2.47 -3.90
CA SER A 34 8.21 3.66 -3.86
C SER A 34 8.70 3.97 -5.26
N ARG A 35 8.49 5.22 -5.72
CA ARG A 35 8.93 5.65 -7.05
C ARG A 35 10.45 5.64 -7.20
N PHE A 36 11.15 5.93 -6.11
CA PHE A 36 12.61 6.14 -6.13
C PHE A 36 13.39 4.93 -5.64
N ASN A 37 12.73 4.01 -4.92
CA ASN A 37 13.40 2.90 -4.25
C ASN A 37 12.88 1.53 -4.71
N LYS A 38 12.32 1.45 -5.92
CA LYS A 38 11.81 0.19 -6.44
C LYS A 38 12.90 -0.87 -6.50
N GLN A 39 12.52 -2.13 -6.23
CA GLN A 39 13.42 -3.28 -6.17
C GLN A 39 14.43 -3.26 -5.02
N GLU A 40 14.30 -2.29 -4.11
CA GLU A 40 15.11 -2.24 -2.89
C GLU A 40 14.36 -2.92 -1.74
N ASN A 41 15.04 -3.11 -0.64
CA ASN A 41 14.49 -3.73 0.56
C ASN A 41 14.08 -2.64 1.56
N LEU A 42 12.79 -2.55 1.84
CA LEU A 42 12.27 -1.54 2.77
C LEU A 42 12.84 -1.71 4.18
N ALA A 43 13.09 -2.94 4.61
CA ALA A 43 13.67 -3.20 5.93
C ALA A 43 15.06 -2.56 6.06
N GLU A 44 15.83 -2.56 4.99
CA GLU A 44 17.14 -1.94 4.96
C GLU A 44 17.03 -0.41 5.02
N ILE A 45 16.12 0.16 4.26
CA ILE A 45 15.91 1.62 4.22
C ILE A 45 15.43 2.14 5.57
N LEU A 46 14.52 1.42 6.24
CA LEU A 46 13.94 1.83 7.52
C LEU A 46 14.63 1.22 8.74
N ASP A 47 15.70 0.48 8.52
CA ASP A 47 16.51 -0.14 9.58
C ASP A 47 15.71 -1.10 10.46
N PHE A 48 15.05 -2.07 9.83
CA PHE A 48 14.29 -3.12 10.51
C PHE A 48 15.10 -4.41 10.76
N GLY A 49 16.42 -4.35 10.67
CA GLY A 49 17.27 -5.52 10.88
C GLY A 49 17.51 -6.31 9.59
N ASN A 50 17.43 -7.63 9.66
CA ASN A 50 17.78 -8.50 8.55
C ASN A 50 16.60 -9.01 7.72
N ASP A 51 15.40 -8.50 7.96
CA ASP A 51 14.22 -8.91 7.20
C ASP A 51 14.28 -8.39 5.77
N GLU A 52 13.55 -9.06 4.88
CA GLU A 52 13.41 -8.63 3.50
C GLU A 52 11.97 -8.21 3.25
N ILE A 53 11.77 -6.93 2.93
CA ILE A 53 10.45 -6.36 2.66
C ILE A 53 10.53 -5.68 1.29
N PRO A 54 9.93 -6.30 0.25
CA PRO A 54 10.13 -5.82 -1.12
C PRO A 54 9.46 -4.50 -1.41
N LEU A 55 10.12 -3.69 -2.24
CA LEU A 55 9.58 -2.44 -2.76
C LEU A 55 9.38 -2.57 -4.27
N PHE A 56 8.25 -2.05 -4.74
CA PHE A 56 7.87 -2.07 -6.15
C PHE A 56 7.65 -0.65 -6.66
N GLY A 57 7.74 -0.47 -7.96
CA GLY A 57 7.49 0.81 -8.60
C GLY A 57 6.02 1.03 -8.97
N THR A 58 5.27 -0.06 -9.20
CA THR A 58 3.87 -0.01 -9.59
C THR A 58 3.01 -0.98 -8.79
N ILE A 59 1.71 -0.65 -8.67
CA ILE A 59 0.76 -1.51 -7.96
C ILE A 59 0.51 -2.82 -8.73
N GLU A 60 0.53 -2.78 -10.06
CA GLU A 60 0.33 -3.96 -10.89
C GLU A 60 1.38 -5.02 -10.60
N GLU A 61 2.64 -4.60 -10.54
CA GLU A 61 3.75 -5.50 -10.24
C GLU A 61 3.62 -6.11 -8.85
N ALA A 62 3.26 -5.28 -7.88
CA ALA A 62 3.07 -5.73 -6.50
C ALA A 62 1.94 -6.75 -6.38
N LEU A 63 0.83 -6.51 -7.06
CA LEU A 63 -0.33 -7.42 -7.02
C LEU A 63 -0.02 -8.79 -7.62
N GLU A 64 0.91 -8.85 -8.58
CA GLU A 64 1.34 -10.12 -9.16
C GLU A 64 2.31 -10.89 -8.28
N GLN A 65 3.18 -10.18 -7.56
CA GLN A 65 4.31 -10.81 -6.87
C GLN A 65 4.15 -10.97 -5.38
N VAL A 66 3.27 -10.23 -4.75
CA VAL A 66 3.11 -10.25 -3.30
C VAL A 66 1.66 -10.51 -2.93
N ASP A 67 1.46 -11.43 -2.00
CA ASP A 67 0.14 -11.66 -1.41
C ASP A 67 -0.02 -10.72 -0.22
N PHE A 68 -1.08 -9.89 -0.23
CA PHE A 68 -1.41 -9.02 0.89
C PHE A 68 -2.93 -8.86 1.01
N ASP A 69 -3.38 -8.43 2.19
CA ASP A 69 -4.80 -8.30 2.50
C ASP A 69 -5.29 -6.85 2.40
N VAL A 70 -4.45 -5.90 2.79
CA VAL A 70 -4.81 -4.49 2.90
C VAL A 70 -3.75 -3.61 2.25
N LEU A 71 -4.21 -2.69 1.41
CA LEU A 71 -3.37 -1.60 0.89
C LEU A 71 -3.59 -0.36 1.75
N VAL A 72 -2.52 0.21 2.28
CA VAL A 72 -2.54 1.52 2.94
C VAL A 72 -1.94 2.54 1.98
N GLU A 73 -2.73 3.52 1.57
CA GLU A 73 -2.38 4.44 0.48
C GLU A 73 -1.98 5.82 0.98
N PHE A 74 -0.71 6.19 0.79
CA PHE A 74 -0.13 7.48 1.16
C PHE A 74 0.73 8.07 0.03
N THR A 75 0.20 8.10 -1.19
CA THR A 75 0.87 8.71 -2.33
C THR A 75 0.19 10.04 -2.70
N LYS A 76 0.36 10.48 -3.93
CA LYS A 76 -0.30 11.68 -4.45
C LYS A 76 -1.63 11.30 -5.08
N PRO A 77 -2.62 12.25 -5.13
CA PRO A 77 -3.96 11.94 -5.64
C PRO A 77 -3.99 11.33 -7.04
N ASP A 78 -3.12 11.76 -7.93
CA ASP A 78 -3.05 11.27 -9.31
C ASP A 78 -2.66 9.79 -9.39
N ILE A 79 -1.85 9.31 -8.44
CA ILE A 79 -1.40 7.92 -8.38
C ILE A 79 -2.30 7.10 -7.47
N ALA A 80 -2.77 7.70 -6.38
CA ALA A 80 -3.55 7.02 -5.35
C ALA A 80 -4.83 6.38 -5.90
N LYS A 81 -5.59 7.09 -6.71
CA LYS A 81 -6.82 6.56 -7.30
C LYS A 81 -6.58 5.27 -8.08
N LYS A 82 -5.54 5.26 -8.91
CA LYS A 82 -5.18 4.08 -9.69
C LYS A 82 -4.81 2.91 -8.78
N ASN A 83 -3.98 3.16 -7.78
CA ASN A 83 -3.55 2.14 -6.83
C ASN A 83 -4.75 1.55 -6.09
N ILE A 84 -5.64 2.42 -5.62
CA ILE A 84 -6.83 2.01 -4.87
C ILE A 84 -7.75 1.14 -5.72
N LEU A 85 -8.07 1.60 -6.94
CA LEU A 85 -8.96 0.86 -7.83
C LEU A 85 -8.37 -0.49 -8.23
N SER A 86 -7.07 -0.54 -8.51
CA SER A 86 -6.38 -1.78 -8.86
C SER A 86 -6.44 -2.79 -7.70
N ALA A 87 -6.20 -2.33 -6.48
CA ALA A 87 -6.26 -3.19 -5.30
C ALA A 87 -7.68 -3.71 -5.03
N LEU A 88 -8.67 -2.83 -5.11
CA LEU A 88 -10.08 -3.21 -4.91
C LEU A 88 -10.53 -4.24 -5.95
N ASN A 89 -10.12 -4.07 -7.20
CA ASN A 89 -10.47 -5.00 -8.27
C ASN A 89 -9.84 -6.39 -8.10
N LYS A 90 -8.84 -6.50 -7.25
CA LYS A 90 -8.23 -7.78 -6.87
C LYS A 90 -8.76 -8.30 -5.53
N GLY A 91 -9.80 -7.68 -5.01
CA GLY A 91 -10.43 -8.11 -3.75
C GLY A 91 -9.68 -7.70 -2.49
N LYS A 92 -8.74 -6.76 -2.60
CA LYS A 92 -8.01 -6.26 -1.43
C LYS A 92 -8.82 -5.18 -0.73
N LYS A 93 -8.58 -5.02 0.57
CA LYS A 93 -9.13 -3.90 1.34
C LYS A 93 -8.18 -2.72 1.25
N VAL A 94 -8.70 -1.51 1.40
CA VAL A 94 -7.89 -0.29 1.26
C VAL A 94 -8.18 0.68 2.39
N VAL A 95 -7.09 1.24 2.95
CA VAL A 95 -7.15 2.37 3.87
C VAL A 95 -6.52 3.55 3.14
N VAL A 96 -7.27 4.65 2.99
CA VAL A 96 -6.83 5.81 2.21
C VAL A 96 -6.38 6.93 3.14
N GLY A 97 -5.08 7.25 3.09
CA GLY A 97 -4.50 8.37 3.82
C GLY A 97 -4.13 9.55 2.92
N THR A 98 -4.20 9.36 1.61
CA THR A 98 -3.87 10.43 0.65
C THR A 98 -4.96 11.49 0.64
N SER A 99 -4.56 12.76 0.78
CA SER A 99 -5.48 13.90 0.68
C SER A 99 -5.59 14.36 -0.78
N GLY A 100 -6.64 15.12 -1.08
CA GLY A 100 -6.80 15.73 -2.39
C GLY A 100 -7.62 14.92 -3.40
N LEU A 101 -8.16 13.78 -3.01
CA LEU A 101 -9.10 13.05 -3.86
C LEU A 101 -10.43 13.78 -3.91
N THR A 102 -11.06 13.79 -5.10
CA THR A 102 -12.32 14.47 -5.30
C THR A 102 -13.52 13.61 -4.86
N ASN A 103 -14.70 14.22 -4.77
CA ASN A 103 -15.93 13.47 -4.49
C ASN A 103 -16.20 12.43 -5.58
N GLU A 104 -15.89 12.76 -6.83
CA GLU A 104 -16.02 11.82 -7.95
C GLU A 104 -15.09 10.63 -7.78
N ASP A 105 -13.86 10.88 -7.33
CA ASP A 105 -12.89 9.83 -7.05
C ASP A 105 -13.42 8.88 -5.98
N TYR A 106 -13.95 9.40 -4.89
CA TYR A 106 -14.53 8.59 -3.81
C TYR A 106 -15.75 7.81 -4.26
N THR A 107 -16.57 8.38 -5.15
CA THR A 107 -17.73 7.67 -5.71
C THR A 107 -17.28 6.45 -6.52
N GLU A 108 -16.25 6.58 -7.33
CA GLU A 108 -15.69 5.45 -8.09
C GLU A 108 -15.08 4.40 -7.18
N ILE A 109 -14.36 4.83 -6.14
CA ILE A 109 -13.74 3.94 -5.17
C ILE A 109 -14.80 3.15 -4.42
N GLU A 110 -15.85 3.81 -3.96
CA GLU A 110 -16.95 3.16 -3.26
C GLU A 110 -17.64 2.11 -4.14
N LYS A 111 -17.88 2.46 -5.40
CA LYS A 111 -18.48 1.53 -6.35
C LYS A 111 -17.59 0.31 -6.54
N ALA A 112 -16.30 0.52 -6.74
CA ALA A 112 -15.34 -0.58 -6.91
C ALA A 112 -15.28 -1.47 -5.68
N ALA A 113 -15.32 -0.89 -4.49
CA ALA A 113 -15.34 -1.64 -3.24
C ALA A 113 -16.59 -2.50 -3.13
N ASN A 114 -17.75 -1.92 -3.44
CA ASN A 114 -19.02 -2.66 -3.39
C ASN A 114 -19.08 -3.78 -4.43
N ASP A 115 -18.61 -3.51 -5.65
CA ASP A 115 -18.61 -4.50 -6.74
C ASP A 115 -17.71 -5.70 -6.43
N ASN A 116 -16.69 -5.51 -5.59
CA ASN A 116 -15.72 -6.54 -5.23
C ASN A 116 -15.88 -7.04 -3.79
N ASN A 117 -16.92 -6.63 -3.09
CA ASN A 117 -17.19 -7.02 -1.70
C ASN A 117 -16.04 -6.72 -0.74
N THR A 118 -15.47 -5.51 -0.88
CA THR A 118 -14.31 -5.15 -0.07
C THR A 118 -14.35 -3.70 0.43
#